data_467ac2b375873d3c43f3728095e8ef84
#
_entry.id   467ac2b375873d3c43f3728095e8ef84
#
_cell.length_a   1.000
_cell.length_b   1.000
_cell.length_c   1.000
_cell.angle_alpha   90.00
_cell.angle_beta   90.00
_cell.angle_gamma   90.00
#
_symmetry.space_group_name_H-M   'P 1'
#
loop_
_entity.id
_entity.type
_entity.pdbx_description
1 polymer ?
#
loop_
_entity_poly.entity_id
_entity_poly.type
_entity_poly.pdbx_seq_one_letter_code
_entity_poly.pdbx_strand_id
1 'polypeptide(L)'
;MNALWAYRLLTDAGKPFIESLLRRRLAQGKEDPNRLDERRGKASLPRPPGPLIWVHAASVGESQSSLVLIEKILRERPDCCILQTTGTLTSATLMRERLPDRSFHQFAPIDRTMWVRRFLSYWKPDFALWMESELWPNLVLETARNGIPSALVNARMSPRTFRRWQRLPRSARRLLSSFSLCLAQTEEQAEFLRKLGADPVECLGNLKFSAAPLPADESELSTLGDLIGQRPVWLAASTHPGEEGIVIQAHQTLRARYPDLLTV
;
A
#
# COMPACT_ATOMS: atom_id res chain seq x y z
N MET A 1 -15.16 25.93 11.00
CA MET A 1 -15.66 24.69 10.34
C MET A 1 -14.48 23.73 10.18
N ASN A 2 -14.60 22.46 10.60
CA ASN A 2 -13.49 21.50 10.51
C ASN A 2 -13.38 21.02 9.05
N ALA A 3 -12.19 21.05 8.45
CA ALA A 3 -11.95 20.61 7.08
C ALA A 3 -12.44 19.17 6.79
N LEU A 4 -12.36 18.27 7.78
CA LEU A 4 -12.88 16.91 7.69
C LEU A 4 -14.41 16.86 7.55
N TRP A 5 -15.11 17.78 8.20
CA TRP A 5 -16.58 17.90 8.05
C TRP A 5 -16.95 18.39 6.65
N ALA A 6 -16.24 19.42 6.15
CA ALA A 6 -16.45 19.90 4.78
C ALA A 6 -16.14 18.81 3.74
N TYR A 7 -15.04 18.08 3.93
CA TYR A 7 -14.69 16.92 3.08
C TYR A 7 -15.82 15.88 3.04
N ARG A 8 -16.34 15.52 4.20
CA ARG A 8 -17.45 14.56 4.32
C ARG A 8 -18.69 15.02 3.57
N LEU A 9 -19.10 16.28 3.78
CA LEU A 9 -20.25 16.85 3.05
C LEU A 9 -20.02 16.84 1.53
N LEU A 10 -18.83 17.23 1.09
CA LEU A 10 -18.50 17.27 -0.34
C LEU A 10 -18.52 15.88 -0.97
N THR A 11 -17.96 14.86 -0.27
CA THR A 11 -17.96 13.48 -0.78
C THR A 11 -19.36 12.87 -0.75
N ASP A 12 -20.19 13.20 0.23
CA ASP A 12 -21.57 12.70 0.32
C ASP A 12 -22.49 13.38 -0.71
N ALA A 13 -22.40 14.70 -0.88
CA ALA A 13 -23.14 15.43 -1.90
C ALA A 13 -22.65 15.13 -3.33
N GLY A 14 -21.35 14.83 -3.48
CA GLY A 14 -20.72 14.53 -4.76
C GLY A 14 -21.09 13.18 -5.39
N LYS A 15 -22.05 12.43 -4.84
CA LYS A 15 -22.47 11.11 -5.36
C LYS A 15 -22.69 11.09 -6.87
N PRO A 16 -23.47 12.01 -7.49
CA PRO A 16 -23.70 11.97 -8.94
C PRO A 16 -22.41 12.11 -9.75
N PHE A 17 -21.50 12.97 -9.30
CA PHE A 17 -20.19 13.15 -9.92
C PHE A 17 -19.32 11.89 -9.79
N ILE A 18 -19.28 11.29 -8.60
CA ILE A 18 -18.51 10.06 -8.35
C ILE A 18 -19.06 8.91 -9.21
N GLU A 19 -20.38 8.77 -9.31
CA GLU A 19 -21.01 7.77 -10.18
C GLU A 19 -20.69 7.99 -11.67
N SER A 20 -20.67 9.25 -12.12
CA SER A 20 -20.26 9.59 -13.47
C SER A 20 -18.78 9.25 -13.72
N LEU A 21 -17.91 9.54 -12.76
CA LEU A 21 -16.50 9.19 -12.82
C LEU A 21 -16.29 7.67 -12.89
N LEU A 22 -17.01 6.90 -12.07
CA LEU A 22 -16.96 5.42 -12.11
C LEU A 22 -17.37 4.87 -13.48
N ARG A 23 -18.45 5.39 -14.07
CA ARG A 23 -18.90 4.98 -15.43
C ARG A 23 -17.84 5.31 -16.47
N ARG A 24 -17.23 6.51 -16.40
CA ARG A 24 -16.16 6.90 -17.31
C ARG A 24 -14.94 5.99 -17.16
N ARG A 25 -14.54 5.66 -15.92
CA ARG A 25 -13.43 4.74 -15.65
C ARG A 25 -13.73 3.34 -16.17
N LEU A 26 -14.96 2.86 -15.99
CA LEU A 26 -15.43 1.59 -16.55
C LEU A 26 -15.32 1.56 -18.08
N ALA A 27 -15.82 2.61 -18.74
CA ALA A 27 -15.71 2.74 -20.20
C ALA A 27 -14.27 2.81 -20.72
N GLN A 28 -13.32 3.25 -19.87
CA GLN A 28 -11.88 3.27 -20.16
C GLN A 28 -11.17 1.96 -19.80
N GLY A 29 -11.87 0.90 -19.39
CA GLY A 29 -11.26 -0.35 -18.94
C GLY A 29 -10.44 -0.24 -17.64
N LYS A 30 -10.71 0.77 -16.82
CA LYS A 30 -9.99 1.02 -15.54
C LYS A 30 -10.73 0.49 -14.31
N GLU A 31 -11.88 -0.13 -14.51
CA GLU A 31 -12.69 -0.79 -13.48
C GLU A 31 -13.19 -2.14 -14.00
N ASP A 32 -13.41 -3.08 -13.08
CA ASP A 32 -14.01 -4.40 -13.40
C ASP A 32 -15.54 -4.27 -13.40
N PRO A 33 -16.22 -4.57 -14.53
CA PRO A 33 -17.67 -4.45 -14.62
C PRO A 33 -18.42 -5.36 -13.64
N ASN A 34 -17.87 -6.53 -13.34
CA ASN A 34 -18.50 -7.51 -12.44
C ASN A 34 -18.27 -7.16 -10.95
N ARG A 35 -17.30 -6.30 -10.66
CA ARG A 35 -16.88 -5.94 -9.29
C ARG A 35 -17.08 -4.46 -8.96
N LEU A 36 -17.76 -3.71 -9.83
CA LEU A 36 -17.95 -2.27 -9.67
C LEU A 36 -18.72 -1.92 -8.38
N ASP A 37 -19.60 -2.79 -7.93
CA ASP A 37 -20.36 -2.60 -6.69
C ASP A 37 -19.48 -2.63 -5.42
N GLU A 38 -18.31 -3.24 -5.49
CA GLU A 38 -17.33 -3.19 -4.39
C GLU A 38 -16.88 -1.75 -4.11
N ARG A 39 -16.76 -0.91 -5.15
CA ARG A 39 -16.49 0.54 -5.03
C ARG A 39 -17.57 1.28 -4.26
N ARG A 40 -18.78 0.73 -4.21
CA ARG A 40 -19.93 1.25 -3.45
C ARG A 40 -20.06 0.61 -2.07
N GLY A 41 -19.03 -0.13 -1.65
CA GLY A 41 -18.97 -0.82 -0.36
C GLY A 41 -19.82 -2.08 -0.26
N LYS A 42 -20.30 -2.64 -1.39
CA LYS A 42 -20.95 -3.95 -1.40
C LYS A 42 -19.89 -5.04 -1.48
N ALA A 43 -20.09 -6.10 -0.73
CA ALA A 43 -19.23 -7.28 -0.81
C ALA A 43 -19.62 -8.15 -2.00
N SER A 44 -18.63 -8.73 -2.67
CA SER A 44 -18.80 -9.74 -3.73
C SER A 44 -18.57 -11.16 -3.23
N LEU A 45 -18.05 -11.30 -2.01
CA LEU A 45 -17.76 -12.58 -1.38
C LEU A 45 -18.46 -12.67 -0.01
N PRO A 46 -18.77 -13.89 0.48
CA PRO A 46 -19.26 -14.08 1.83
C PRO A 46 -18.15 -13.76 2.85
N ARG A 47 -18.54 -13.17 3.99
CA ARG A 47 -17.61 -12.98 5.10
C ARG A 47 -17.23 -14.33 5.70
N PRO A 48 -15.93 -14.65 5.79
CA PRO A 48 -15.50 -15.87 6.44
C PRO A 48 -15.83 -15.83 7.95
N PRO A 49 -15.99 -17.00 8.58
CA PRO A 49 -16.12 -17.08 10.04
C PRO A 49 -14.80 -16.70 10.73
N GLY A 50 -14.89 -16.35 12.01
CA GLY A 50 -13.73 -16.03 12.84
C GLY A 50 -13.21 -14.61 12.69
N PRO A 51 -12.00 -14.34 13.26
CA PRO A 51 -11.35 -13.04 13.23
C PRO A 51 -10.96 -12.64 11.82
N LEU A 52 -11.22 -11.37 11.47
CA LEU A 52 -10.90 -10.79 10.16
C LEU A 52 -9.99 -9.58 10.33
N ILE A 53 -8.80 -9.66 9.75
CA ILE A 53 -7.88 -8.52 9.67
C ILE A 53 -8.03 -7.89 8.29
N TRP A 54 -8.27 -6.59 8.27
CA TRP A 54 -8.38 -5.82 7.03
C TRP A 54 -7.05 -5.12 6.74
N VAL A 55 -6.49 -5.34 5.55
CA VAL A 55 -5.28 -4.68 5.06
C VAL A 55 -5.66 -3.78 3.88
N HIS A 56 -5.43 -2.47 4.00
CA HIS A 56 -5.69 -1.50 2.95
C HIS A 56 -4.39 -1.04 2.30
N ALA A 57 -4.26 -1.26 0.98
CA ALA A 57 -3.12 -0.84 0.17
C ALA A 57 -3.63 -0.36 -1.20
N ALA A 58 -3.49 0.92 -1.53
CA ALA A 58 -4.13 1.49 -2.71
C ALA A 58 -3.43 1.17 -4.03
N SER A 59 -2.11 1.06 -4.03
CA SER A 59 -1.26 0.87 -5.21
C SER A 59 -0.68 -0.54 -5.33
N VAL A 60 -0.11 -0.86 -6.50
CA VAL A 60 0.60 -2.14 -6.74
C VAL A 60 1.79 -2.30 -5.79
N GLY A 61 2.61 -1.24 -5.61
CA GLY A 61 3.78 -1.30 -4.75
C GLY A 61 3.44 -1.50 -3.27
N GLU A 62 2.37 -0.84 -2.78
CA GLU A 62 1.85 -1.04 -1.43
C GLU A 62 1.29 -2.46 -1.24
N SER A 63 0.52 -2.93 -2.24
CA SER A 63 -0.05 -4.28 -2.23
C SER A 63 1.03 -5.35 -2.20
N GLN A 64 2.10 -5.18 -2.96
CA GLN A 64 3.23 -6.10 -2.96
C GLN A 64 3.96 -6.08 -1.61
N SER A 65 4.17 -4.91 -1.03
CA SER A 65 4.80 -4.78 0.29
C SER A 65 3.95 -5.41 1.40
N SER A 66 2.61 -5.36 1.27
CA SER A 66 1.70 -5.95 2.25
C SER A 66 1.70 -7.47 2.26
N LEU A 67 2.08 -8.15 1.16
CA LEU A 67 2.12 -9.61 1.09
C LEU A 67 3.03 -10.22 2.17
N VAL A 68 4.21 -9.66 2.37
CA VAL A 68 5.16 -10.12 3.41
C VAL A 68 4.51 -10.09 4.80
N LEU A 69 3.78 -8.99 5.07
CA LEU A 69 3.08 -8.82 6.34
C LEU A 69 1.90 -9.79 6.47
N ILE A 70 1.13 -9.97 5.40
CA ILE A 70 -0.01 -10.91 5.33
C ILE A 70 0.45 -12.34 5.61
N GLU A 71 1.51 -12.80 4.93
CA GLU A 71 2.08 -14.13 5.13
C GLU A 71 2.53 -14.35 6.58
N LYS A 72 3.21 -13.35 7.15
CA LYS A 72 3.65 -13.42 8.55
C LYS A 72 2.47 -13.47 9.52
N ILE A 73 1.47 -12.61 9.34
CA ILE A 73 0.28 -12.62 10.19
C ILE A 73 -0.43 -13.98 10.12
N LEU A 74 -0.65 -14.53 8.94
CA LEU A 74 -1.33 -15.81 8.76
C LEU A 74 -0.55 -17.00 9.33
N ARG A 75 0.77 -16.88 9.42
CA ARG A 75 1.64 -17.88 10.09
C ARG A 75 1.52 -17.79 11.61
N GLU A 76 1.55 -16.58 12.17
CA GLU A 76 1.47 -16.35 13.62
C GLU A 76 0.02 -16.48 14.16
N ARG A 77 -0.97 -16.25 13.32
CA ARG A 77 -2.39 -16.26 13.66
C ARG A 77 -3.18 -17.19 12.70
N PRO A 78 -3.09 -18.50 12.89
CA PRO A 78 -3.75 -19.48 12.02
C PRO A 78 -5.29 -19.43 12.12
N ASP A 79 -5.82 -18.79 13.13
CA ASP A 79 -7.25 -18.61 13.42
C ASP A 79 -7.90 -17.48 12.61
N CYS A 80 -7.12 -16.59 11.99
CA CYS A 80 -7.66 -15.41 11.30
C CYS A 80 -7.70 -15.56 9.77
N CYS A 81 -8.54 -14.70 9.17
CA CYS A 81 -8.56 -14.44 7.72
C CYS A 81 -8.12 -13.01 7.43
N ILE A 82 -7.63 -12.78 6.21
CA ILE A 82 -7.21 -11.44 5.76
C ILE A 82 -8.10 -10.97 4.63
N LEU A 83 -8.68 -9.78 4.77
CA LEU A 83 -9.27 -9.02 3.69
C LEU A 83 -8.26 -7.99 3.17
N GLN A 84 -7.76 -8.17 1.96
CA GLN A 84 -6.93 -7.17 1.29
C GLN A 84 -7.80 -6.27 0.42
N THR A 85 -7.72 -4.95 0.60
CA THR A 85 -8.38 -4.00 -0.31
C THR A 85 -7.37 -3.18 -1.09
N THR A 86 -7.66 -2.98 -2.40
CA THR A 86 -6.81 -2.17 -3.29
C THR A 86 -7.61 -1.19 -4.15
N GLY A 87 -6.88 -0.25 -4.78
CA GLY A 87 -7.46 0.84 -5.56
C GLY A 87 -7.49 0.62 -7.09
N THR A 88 -6.73 -0.34 -7.65
CA THR A 88 -6.53 -0.46 -9.10
C THR A 88 -6.76 -1.89 -9.61
N LEU A 89 -7.07 -2.03 -10.93
CA LEU A 89 -7.19 -3.35 -11.57
C LEU A 89 -5.87 -4.13 -11.50
N THR A 90 -4.75 -3.47 -11.75
CA THR A 90 -3.42 -4.10 -11.72
C THR A 90 -3.11 -4.67 -10.34
N SER A 91 -3.39 -3.92 -9.27
CA SER A 91 -3.20 -4.44 -7.91
C SER A 91 -4.18 -5.56 -7.57
N ALA A 92 -5.43 -5.52 -8.09
CA ALA A 92 -6.39 -6.60 -7.91
C ALA A 92 -5.96 -7.90 -8.60
N THR A 93 -5.40 -7.80 -9.81
CA THR A 93 -4.84 -8.94 -10.53
C THR A 93 -3.66 -9.54 -9.76
N LEU A 94 -2.73 -8.71 -9.33
CA LEU A 94 -1.60 -9.14 -8.50
C LEU A 94 -2.07 -9.87 -7.22
N MET A 95 -3.07 -9.33 -6.55
CA MET A 95 -3.59 -9.95 -5.31
C MET A 95 -4.29 -11.28 -5.59
N ARG A 96 -5.00 -11.40 -6.69
CA ARG A 96 -5.64 -12.69 -7.09
C ARG A 96 -4.60 -13.79 -7.29
N GLU A 97 -3.41 -13.45 -7.78
CA GLU A 97 -2.33 -14.41 -8.08
C GLU A 97 -1.43 -14.71 -6.89
N ARG A 98 -1.30 -13.75 -5.95
CA ARG A 98 -0.28 -13.77 -4.92
C ARG A 98 -0.79 -13.90 -3.48
N LEU A 99 -2.08 -13.69 -3.25
CA LEU A 99 -2.60 -13.80 -1.89
C LEU A 99 -2.54 -15.26 -1.43
N PRO A 100 -1.99 -15.52 -0.23
CA PRO A 100 -1.97 -16.85 0.34
C PRO A 100 -3.37 -17.33 0.76
N ASP A 101 -3.51 -18.63 1.03
CA ASP A 101 -4.74 -19.19 1.59
C ASP A 101 -5.23 -18.42 2.82
N ARG A 102 -6.54 -18.41 3.05
CA ARG A 102 -7.21 -17.64 4.09
C ARG A 102 -7.11 -16.12 3.90
N SER A 103 -6.70 -15.66 2.74
CA SER A 103 -6.76 -14.25 2.36
C SER A 103 -7.54 -14.08 1.06
N PHE A 104 -8.19 -12.94 0.91
CA PHE A 104 -9.00 -12.63 -0.26
C PHE A 104 -9.01 -11.13 -0.53
N HIS A 105 -9.34 -10.77 -1.76
CA HIS A 105 -9.27 -9.40 -2.25
C HIS A 105 -10.65 -8.83 -2.56
N GLN A 106 -10.84 -7.56 -2.15
CA GLN A 106 -11.93 -6.71 -2.60
C GLN A 106 -11.40 -5.35 -3.01
N PHE A 107 -12.05 -4.69 -3.99
CA PHE A 107 -11.75 -3.28 -4.24
C PHE A 107 -12.15 -2.41 -3.05
N ALA A 108 -11.29 -1.47 -2.68
CA ALA A 108 -11.59 -0.48 -1.66
C ALA A 108 -12.86 0.33 -2.04
N PRO A 109 -13.75 0.56 -1.09
CA PRO A 109 -14.87 1.47 -1.33
C PRO A 109 -14.33 2.88 -1.59
N ILE A 110 -14.99 3.64 -2.47
CA ILE A 110 -14.68 5.06 -2.60
C ILE A 110 -15.05 5.76 -1.30
N ASP A 111 -14.23 6.75 -0.93
CA ASP A 111 -14.27 7.42 0.37
C ASP A 111 -15.52 8.30 0.58
N ARG A 112 -16.69 7.69 0.44
CA ARG A 112 -17.99 8.26 0.71
C ARG A 112 -18.60 7.61 1.94
N THR A 113 -19.08 8.41 2.87
CA THR A 113 -19.51 7.93 4.20
C THR A 113 -20.44 6.72 4.16
N MET A 114 -21.49 6.76 3.32
CA MET A 114 -22.47 5.67 3.23
C MET A 114 -21.88 4.39 2.64
N TRP A 115 -20.91 4.50 1.72
CA TRP A 115 -20.28 3.34 1.11
C TRP A 115 -19.27 2.70 2.04
N VAL A 116 -18.50 3.54 2.75
CA VAL A 116 -17.59 3.10 3.80
C VAL A 116 -18.35 2.39 4.93
N ARG A 117 -19.45 2.97 5.40
CA ARG A 117 -20.28 2.35 6.44
C ARG A 117 -20.85 1.00 6.01
N ARG A 118 -21.30 0.89 4.76
CA ARG A 118 -21.78 -0.38 4.21
C ARG A 118 -20.68 -1.44 4.21
N PHE A 119 -19.48 -1.06 3.76
CA PHE A 119 -18.31 -1.93 3.77
C PHE A 119 -17.99 -2.42 5.19
N LEU A 120 -17.86 -1.50 6.14
CA LEU A 120 -17.54 -1.83 7.54
C LEU A 120 -18.63 -2.66 8.22
N SER A 121 -19.91 -2.35 7.95
CA SER A 121 -21.05 -3.10 8.54
C SER A 121 -21.12 -4.54 8.05
N TYR A 122 -20.70 -4.81 6.82
CA TYR A 122 -20.67 -6.15 6.26
C TYR A 122 -19.44 -6.94 6.73
N TRP A 123 -18.25 -6.36 6.53
CA TRP A 123 -17.00 -7.07 6.81
C TRP A 123 -16.69 -7.16 8.30
N LYS A 124 -17.05 -6.16 9.10
CA LYS A 124 -16.81 -6.10 10.56
C LYS A 124 -15.39 -6.59 10.90
N PRO A 125 -14.32 -5.93 10.36
CA PRO A 125 -12.98 -6.35 10.67
C PRO A 125 -12.68 -6.15 12.15
N ASP A 126 -11.91 -7.06 12.73
CA ASP A 126 -11.48 -7.00 14.13
C ASP A 126 -10.25 -6.10 14.30
N PHE A 127 -9.47 -5.92 13.21
CA PHE A 127 -8.31 -5.04 13.15
C PHE A 127 -8.11 -4.52 11.73
N ALA A 128 -7.54 -3.31 11.58
CA ALA A 128 -7.25 -2.73 10.28
C ALA A 128 -5.79 -2.26 10.16
N LEU A 129 -5.15 -2.60 9.05
CA LEU A 129 -3.79 -2.18 8.67
C LEU A 129 -3.86 -1.28 7.45
N TRP A 130 -3.26 -0.11 7.54
CA TRP A 130 -3.20 0.88 6.49
C TRP A 130 -1.77 0.99 5.98
N MET A 131 -1.58 0.80 4.68
CA MET A 131 -0.24 0.85 4.09
C MET A 131 0.13 2.27 3.68
N GLU A 132 1.36 2.63 3.95
CA GLU A 132 2.02 3.89 3.54
C GLU A 132 1.24 5.17 3.90
N SER A 133 0.64 5.85 2.91
CA SER A 133 0.06 7.20 3.07
C SER A 133 -1.43 7.27 2.78
N GLU A 134 -2.14 6.16 2.81
CA GLU A 134 -3.54 6.06 2.40
C GLU A 134 -4.52 6.63 3.46
N LEU A 135 -4.38 7.92 3.73
CA LEU A 135 -5.16 8.65 4.73
C LEU A 135 -6.50 9.15 4.15
N TRP A 136 -7.40 8.25 3.79
CA TRP A 136 -8.75 8.54 3.32
C TRP A 136 -9.66 8.93 4.49
N PRO A 137 -10.09 10.21 4.63
CA PRO A 137 -10.67 10.70 5.86
C PRO A 137 -11.93 9.97 6.34
N ASN A 138 -12.89 9.67 5.44
CA ASN A 138 -14.09 8.96 5.86
C ASN A 138 -13.79 7.51 6.23
N LEU A 139 -12.92 6.86 5.46
CA LEU A 139 -12.54 5.48 5.69
C LEU A 139 -11.86 5.32 7.05
N VAL A 140 -10.86 6.16 7.35
CA VAL A 140 -10.14 6.15 8.65
C VAL A 140 -11.09 6.50 9.80
N LEU A 141 -11.85 7.59 9.68
CA LEU A 141 -12.71 8.05 10.77
C LEU A 141 -13.90 7.12 11.04
N GLU A 142 -14.50 6.51 10.02
CA GLU A 142 -15.59 5.56 10.22
C GLU A 142 -15.05 4.23 10.78
N THR A 143 -13.83 3.80 10.45
CA THR A 143 -13.14 2.66 11.08
C THR A 143 -12.99 2.90 12.57
N ALA A 144 -12.43 4.04 12.97
CA ALA A 144 -12.27 4.40 14.38
C ALA A 144 -13.63 4.55 15.11
N ARG A 145 -14.65 5.10 14.46
CA ARG A 145 -16.02 5.22 15.04
C ARG A 145 -16.69 3.89 15.32
N ASN A 146 -16.35 2.86 14.55
CA ASN A 146 -16.83 1.51 14.78
C ASN A 146 -16.01 0.75 15.84
N GLY A 147 -15.07 1.42 16.51
CA GLY A 147 -14.21 0.81 17.53
C GLY A 147 -13.21 -0.19 16.98
N ILE A 148 -12.93 -0.17 15.68
CA ILE A 148 -11.97 -1.07 15.03
C ILE A 148 -10.57 -0.52 15.26
N PRO A 149 -9.72 -1.19 16.06
CA PRO A 149 -8.33 -0.77 16.26
C PRO A 149 -7.59 -0.84 14.92
N SER A 150 -6.71 0.14 14.70
CA SER A 150 -6.00 0.22 13.43
C SER A 150 -4.57 0.71 13.58
N ALA A 151 -3.68 0.24 12.70
CA ALA A 151 -2.30 0.71 12.62
C ALA A 151 -1.98 1.23 11.22
N LEU A 152 -1.20 2.31 11.18
CA LEU A 152 -0.59 2.83 9.95
C LEU A 152 0.80 2.19 9.82
N VAL A 153 0.99 1.37 8.80
CA VAL A 153 2.20 0.56 8.62
C VAL A 153 3.00 1.04 7.41
N ASN A 154 4.32 0.99 7.53
CA ASN A 154 5.23 1.46 6.49
C ASN A 154 4.94 2.92 6.10
N ALA A 155 4.61 3.74 7.09
CA ALA A 155 4.12 5.10 6.88
C ALA A 155 5.16 5.97 6.18
N ARG A 156 4.70 6.66 5.14
CA ARG A 156 5.50 7.55 4.32
C ARG A 156 4.73 8.83 4.01
N MET A 157 5.34 9.97 4.19
CA MET A 157 4.74 11.26 3.88
C MET A 157 5.75 12.18 3.18
N SER A 158 5.39 12.71 2.01
CA SER A 158 6.27 13.66 1.34
C SER A 158 6.31 15.00 2.10
N PRO A 159 7.42 15.77 2.04
CA PRO A 159 7.49 17.10 2.64
C PRO A 159 6.38 18.04 2.16
N ARG A 160 5.91 17.87 0.91
CA ARG A 160 4.79 18.63 0.34
C ARG A 160 3.47 18.27 1.03
N THR A 161 3.22 16.99 1.27
CA THR A 161 2.02 16.50 1.96
C THR A 161 2.03 16.94 3.42
N PHE A 162 3.18 16.82 4.09
CA PHE A 162 3.37 17.31 5.46
C PHE A 162 3.01 18.78 5.58
N ARG A 163 3.58 19.68 4.73
CA ARG A 163 3.25 21.11 4.72
C ARG A 163 1.77 21.41 4.48
N ARG A 164 1.08 20.58 3.69
CA ARG A 164 -0.38 20.72 3.49
C ARG A 164 -1.15 20.39 4.77
N TRP A 165 -0.80 19.30 5.45
CA TRP A 165 -1.44 18.90 6.69
C TRP A 165 -1.15 19.87 7.83
N GLN A 166 0.03 20.49 7.89
CA GLN A 166 0.35 21.54 8.86
C GLN A 166 -0.60 22.75 8.79
N ARG A 167 -1.18 23.04 7.63
CA ARG A 167 -2.20 24.10 7.47
C ARG A 167 -3.55 23.72 8.07
N LEU A 168 -3.75 22.46 8.38
CA LEU A 168 -4.99 21.89 8.91
C LEU A 168 -4.74 21.09 10.21
N PRO A 169 -4.11 21.67 11.24
CA PRO A 169 -3.53 20.91 12.36
C PRO A 169 -4.60 20.14 13.16
N ARG A 170 -5.79 20.70 13.35
CA ARG A 170 -6.90 20.02 14.04
C ARG A 170 -7.40 18.80 13.25
N SER A 171 -7.41 18.90 11.92
CA SER A 171 -7.84 17.82 11.05
C SER A 171 -6.80 16.72 10.97
N ALA A 172 -5.51 17.09 10.85
CA ALA A 172 -4.40 16.16 10.85
C ALA A 172 -4.36 15.34 12.15
N ARG A 173 -4.38 16.04 13.29
CA ARG A 173 -4.40 15.37 14.61
C ARG A 173 -5.58 14.42 14.74
N ARG A 174 -6.81 14.87 14.40
CA ARG A 174 -8.00 14.03 14.50
C ARG A 174 -7.92 12.76 13.64
N LEU A 175 -7.32 12.87 12.45
CA LEU A 175 -7.17 11.74 11.54
C LEU A 175 -6.09 10.78 12.05
N LEU A 176 -4.92 11.29 12.41
CA LEU A 176 -3.79 10.48 12.84
C LEU A 176 -3.99 9.85 14.23
N SER A 177 -4.68 10.54 15.15
CA SER A 177 -5.06 9.95 16.44
C SER A 177 -6.14 8.86 16.34
N SER A 178 -6.65 8.58 15.15
CA SER A 178 -7.52 7.43 14.91
C SER A 178 -6.75 6.11 14.81
N PHE A 179 -5.44 6.16 14.62
CA PHE A 179 -4.58 4.99 14.62
C PHE A 179 -4.08 4.69 16.03
N SER A 180 -4.14 3.42 16.42
CA SER A 180 -3.59 2.93 17.69
C SER A 180 -2.04 2.88 17.67
N LEU A 181 -1.45 2.84 16.47
CA LEU A 181 0.00 2.79 16.26
C LEU A 181 0.33 3.29 14.85
N CYS A 182 1.42 4.05 14.73
CA CYS A 182 1.99 4.45 13.45
C CYS A 182 3.43 3.95 13.33
N LEU A 183 3.73 3.16 12.31
CA LEU A 183 5.06 2.59 12.03
C LEU A 183 5.65 3.28 10.80
N ALA A 184 6.64 4.15 10.99
CA ALA A 184 7.25 4.95 9.94
C ALA A 184 8.45 4.24 9.29
N GLN A 185 8.72 4.57 8.02
CA GLN A 185 9.86 4.02 7.27
C GLN A 185 11.20 4.64 7.69
N THR A 186 11.21 5.90 8.12
CA THR A 186 12.41 6.65 8.53
C THR A 186 12.08 7.55 9.71
N GLU A 187 13.11 7.99 10.46
CA GLU A 187 12.91 8.95 11.56
C GLU A 187 12.35 10.28 11.09
N GLU A 188 12.72 10.76 9.89
CA GLU A 188 12.12 11.95 9.31
C GLU A 188 10.60 11.79 9.16
N GLN A 189 10.16 10.64 8.68
CA GLN A 189 8.73 10.33 8.53
C GLN A 189 8.03 10.22 9.89
N ALA A 190 8.70 9.59 10.87
CA ALA A 190 8.20 9.50 12.24
C ALA A 190 8.02 10.90 12.85
N GLU A 191 8.98 11.81 12.66
CA GLU A 191 8.85 13.19 13.11
C GLU A 191 7.69 13.93 12.46
N PHE A 192 7.47 13.75 11.15
CA PHE A 192 6.32 14.37 10.47
C PHE A 192 5.00 13.90 11.08
N LEU A 193 4.87 12.61 11.35
CA LEU A 193 3.66 12.05 11.96
C LEU A 193 3.46 12.57 13.38
N ARG A 194 4.50 12.59 14.23
CA ARG A 194 4.44 13.14 15.60
C ARG A 194 4.04 14.62 15.59
N LYS A 195 4.66 15.44 14.73
CA LYS A 195 4.33 16.87 14.57
C LYS A 195 2.89 17.11 14.11
N LEU A 196 2.29 16.17 13.40
CA LEU A 196 0.88 16.22 12.99
C LEU A 196 -0.08 15.62 14.03
N GLY A 197 0.44 15.04 15.10
CA GLY A 197 -0.34 14.58 16.25
C GLY A 197 -0.67 13.08 16.23
N ALA A 198 0.12 12.28 15.54
CA ALA A 198 0.11 10.82 15.71
C ALA A 198 0.84 10.45 17.02
N ASP A 199 0.28 9.49 17.75
CA ASP A 199 0.87 8.96 19.00
C ASP A 199 0.18 7.61 19.32
N PRO A 200 0.93 6.51 19.53
CA PRO A 200 2.38 6.36 19.41
C PRO A 200 2.90 6.28 17.97
N VAL A 201 4.18 6.67 17.78
CA VAL A 201 4.89 6.56 16.50
C VAL A 201 6.25 5.91 16.71
N GLU A 202 6.51 4.83 15.99
CA GLU A 202 7.78 4.12 15.98
C GLU A 202 8.40 4.12 14.57
N CYS A 203 9.73 4.07 14.47
CA CYS A 203 10.46 3.90 13.22
C CYS A 203 11.02 2.47 13.16
N LEU A 204 10.49 1.64 12.27
CA LEU A 204 10.91 0.25 12.10
C LEU A 204 11.61 -0.01 10.75
N GLY A 205 11.84 1.02 9.95
CA GLY A 205 12.39 0.87 8.62
C GLY A 205 11.34 0.56 7.55
N ASN A 206 11.82 0.32 6.33
CA ASN A 206 10.95 0.08 5.19
C ASN A 206 10.65 -1.41 5.04
N LEU A 207 9.38 -1.77 5.10
CA LEU A 207 8.88 -3.15 4.98
C LEU A 207 9.35 -3.84 3.68
N LYS A 208 9.63 -3.08 2.63
CA LYS A 208 10.15 -3.63 1.36
C LYS A 208 11.49 -4.34 1.51
N PHE A 209 12.29 -3.96 2.51
CA PHE A 209 13.57 -4.62 2.79
C PHE A 209 13.42 -5.98 3.51
N SER A 210 12.22 -6.28 3.99
CA SER A 210 11.90 -7.57 4.60
C SER A 210 11.34 -8.58 3.59
N ALA A 211 11.22 -8.20 2.31
CA ALA A 211 10.78 -9.11 1.26
C ALA A 211 11.81 -10.22 1.05
N ALA A 212 11.33 -11.45 0.84
CA ALA A 212 12.19 -12.54 0.40
C ALA A 212 12.86 -12.17 -0.93
N PRO A 213 14.05 -12.73 -1.22
CA PRO A 213 14.66 -12.62 -2.54
C PRO A 213 13.67 -13.01 -3.63
N LEU A 214 13.75 -12.37 -4.79
CA LEU A 214 12.91 -12.73 -5.93
C LEU A 214 13.18 -14.18 -6.31
N PRO A 215 12.15 -14.96 -6.64
CA PRO A 215 12.36 -16.30 -7.15
C PRO A 215 13.15 -16.23 -8.46
N ALA A 216 14.13 -17.09 -8.62
CA ALA A 216 14.90 -17.26 -9.83
C ALA A 216 14.77 -18.71 -10.31
N ASP A 217 14.80 -18.91 -11.62
CA ASP A 217 14.95 -20.25 -12.19
C ASP A 217 16.37 -20.73 -11.93
N GLU A 218 16.52 -21.83 -11.21
CA GLU A 218 17.84 -22.35 -10.81
C GLU A 218 18.68 -22.77 -12.00
N SER A 219 18.07 -23.25 -13.10
CA SER A 219 18.78 -23.64 -14.32
C SER A 219 19.31 -22.42 -15.09
N GLU A 220 18.51 -21.35 -15.18
CA GLU A 220 18.95 -20.09 -15.78
C GLU A 220 20.01 -19.41 -14.93
N LEU A 221 19.86 -19.45 -13.59
CA LEU A 221 20.83 -18.88 -12.65
C LEU A 221 22.19 -19.61 -12.77
N SER A 222 22.18 -20.95 -12.85
CA SER A 222 23.41 -21.76 -13.06
C SER A 222 24.06 -21.42 -14.39
N THR A 223 23.29 -21.37 -15.47
CA THR A 223 23.80 -21.02 -16.82
C THR A 223 24.43 -19.62 -16.84
N LEU A 224 23.76 -18.64 -16.20
CA LEU A 224 24.28 -17.30 -16.09
C LEU A 224 25.55 -17.24 -15.21
N GLY A 225 25.56 -18.00 -14.12
CA GLY A 225 26.73 -18.14 -13.24
C GLY A 225 27.96 -18.69 -13.96
N ASP A 226 27.75 -19.73 -14.78
CA ASP A 226 28.82 -20.31 -15.60
C ASP A 226 29.36 -19.33 -16.65
N LEU A 227 28.47 -18.55 -17.29
CA LEU A 227 28.85 -17.51 -18.24
C LEU A 227 29.63 -16.35 -17.59
N ILE A 228 29.26 -15.98 -16.37
CA ILE A 228 29.93 -14.93 -15.59
C ILE A 228 31.28 -15.44 -15.07
N GLY A 229 31.35 -16.65 -14.58
CA GLY A 229 32.55 -17.24 -13.98
C GLY A 229 33.01 -16.47 -12.74
N GLN A 230 34.30 -16.27 -12.63
CA GLN A 230 34.94 -15.55 -11.50
C GLN A 230 35.10 -14.04 -11.75
N ARG A 231 34.52 -13.51 -12.80
CA ARG A 231 34.62 -12.08 -13.11
C ARG A 231 33.93 -11.22 -12.05
N PRO A 232 34.53 -10.11 -11.61
CA PRO A 232 33.79 -9.11 -10.85
C PRO A 232 32.61 -8.60 -11.66
N VAL A 233 31.43 -8.53 -11.01
CA VAL A 233 30.19 -8.07 -11.66
C VAL A 233 29.59 -6.93 -10.87
N TRP A 234 29.09 -5.93 -11.58
CA TRP A 234 28.13 -4.97 -11.02
C TRP A 234 26.95 -4.78 -11.96
N LEU A 235 25.80 -4.48 -11.40
CA LEU A 235 24.53 -4.36 -12.11
C LEU A 235 24.08 -2.89 -12.14
N ALA A 236 23.76 -2.38 -13.33
CA ALA A 236 23.11 -1.09 -13.54
C ALA A 236 21.65 -1.30 -13.95
N ALA A 237 20.77 -1.50 -12.96
CA ALA A 237 19.39 -1.84 -13.19
C ALA A 237 18.49 -0.60 -13.32
N SER A 238 17.48 -0.66 -14.20
CA SER A 238 16.44 0.37 -14.38
C SER A 238 17.00 1.74 -14.77
N THR A 239 18.02 1.78 -15.62
CA THR A 239 18.62 3.02 -16.10
C THR A 239 17.63 3.86 -16.90
N HIS A 240 17.76 5.18 -16.81
CA HIS A 240 16.99 6.16 -17.57
C HIS A 240 17.85 6.79 -18.68
N PRO A 241 17.25 7.38 -19.72
CA PRO A 241 18.00 8.01 -20.79
C PRO A 241 19.08 8.97 -20.29
N GLY A 242 20.34 8.69 -20.61
CA GLY A 242 21.52 9.46 -20.20
C GLY A 242 22.31 8.85 -19.03
N GLU A 243 21.74 7.95 -18.25
CA GLU A 243 22.44 7.27 -17.16
C GLU A 243 23.43 6.22 -17.69
N GLU A 244 23.15 5.63 -18.84
CA GLU A 244 24.04 4.67 -19.50
C GLU A 244 25.44 5.27 -19.79
N GLY A 245 25.48 6.57 -20.09
CA GLY A 245 26.74 7.28 -20.28
C GLY A 245 27.59 7.31 -19.01
N ILE A 246 26.97 7.50 -17.87
CA ILE A 246 27.63 7.49 -16.55
C ILE A 246 28.11 6.07 -16.22
N VAL A 247 27.27 5.07 -16.49
CA VAL A 247 27.62 3.65 -16.29
C VAL A 247 28.82 3.25 -17.11
N ILE A 248 28.89 3.64 -18.41
CA ILE A 248 30.02 3.36 -19.30
C ILE A 248 31.32 4.01 -18.78
N GLN A 249 31.24 5.27 -18.36
CA GLN A 249 32.44 5.97 -17.80
C GLN A 249 32.94 5.30 -16.52
N ALA A 250 31.99 4.91 -15.62
CA ALA A 250 32.33 4.19 -14.41
C ALA A 250 32.98 2.83 -14.73
N HIS A 251 32.43 2.08 -15.69
CA HIS A 251 33.00 0.82 -16.15
C HIS A 251 34.44 0.99 -16.68
N GLN A 252 34.66 1.97 -17.57
CA GLN A 252 35.99 2.26 -18.13
C GLN A 252 36.99 2.59 -17.02
N THR A 253 36.60 3.39 -16.05
CA THR A 253 37.44 3.74 -14.90
C THR A 253 37.79 2.52 -14.05
N LEU A 254 36.80 1.68 -13.76
CA LEU A 254 36.98 0.50 -12.93
C LEU A 254 37.81 -0.59 -13.60
N ARG A 255 37.76 -0.72 -14.92
CA ARG A 255 38.56 -1.68 -15.67
C ARG A 255 40.06 -1.50 -15.49
N ALA A 256 40.54 -0.31 -15.17
CA ALA A 256 41.94 -0.10 -14.84
C ALA A 256 42.38 -0.94 -13.62
N ARG A 257 41.48 -1.20 -12.68
CA ARG A 257 41.73 -2.01 -11.46
C ARG A 257 41.19 -3.45 -11.59
N TYR A 258 40.15 -3.64 -12.38
CA TYR A 258 39.46 -4.92 -12.58
C TYR A 258 39.32 -5.18 -14.09
N PRO A 259 40.37 -5.72 -14.77
CA PRO A 259 40.39 -5.87 -16.23
C PRO A 259 39.22 -6.69 -16.79
N ASP A 260 38.79 -7.71 -16.04
CA ASP A 260 37.70 -8.63 -16.42
C ASP A 260 36.35 -8.22 -15.88
N LEU A 261 36.21 -6.98 -15.40
CA LEU A 261 34.95 -6.45 -14.88
C LEU A 261 33.82 -6.60 -15.90
N LEU A 262 32.71 -7.21 -15.47
CA LEU A 262 31.46 -7.25 -16.21
C LEU A 262 30.48 -6.22 -15.67
N THR A 263 29.87 -5.44 -16.54
CA THR A 263 28.70 -4.61 -16.26
C THR A 263 27.50 -5.21 -16.96
N VAL A 264 26.43 -5.39 -16.19
CA VAL A 264 25.15 -5.92 -16.67
C VAL A 264 24.08 -4.83 -16.54
#